data_d99a01637e29739db08121db9e25e923
#
_entry.id   d99a01637e29739db08121db9e25e923
#
_cell.length_a   1.000
_cell.length_b   1.000
_cell.length_c   1.000
_cell.angle_alpha   90.00
_cell.angle_beta   90.00
_cell.angle_gamma   90.00
#
_symmetry.space_group_name_H-M   'P 1'
#
loop_
_entity.id
_entity.type
_entity.pdbx_description
1 polymer ?
#
loop_
_entity_poly.entity_id
_entity_poly.type
_entity_poly.pdbx_seq_one_letter_code
_entity_poly.pdbx_strand_id
1 'polypeptide(L)'
;MNQIKDISAFFSSRRSISVKNLNYPGPNHNQTMAILKNALRVPDHGKLEPWRIVLISGDHKKNFISIIEKRGKEIDIDPLKIEKNKANLLGTPIILAVICSPSISSKIPKIEQILSCGALCMNILNNFLVKGWGANWLTGWMANDKKFAELAFNITKNEFVAGYIYVGSYEMKNPDRPRPSLDEKISYFK
;
A
#
# COMPACT_ATOMS: atom_id res chain seq x y z
N MET A 1 23.04 2.20 2.38
CA MET A 1 21.71 2.81 2.65
C MET A 1 21.91 4.10 3.44
N ASN A 2 21.54 5.24 2.89
CA ASN A 2 21.62 6.50 3.63
C ASN A 2 20.50 6.54 4.66
N GLN A 3 20.87 6.52 5.95
CA GLN A 3 19.91 6.82 7.02
C GLN A 3 19.46 8.28 6.88
N ILE A 4 18.15 8.52 6.99
CA ILE A 4 17.61 9.88 7.03
C ILE A 4 18.04 10.51 8.35
N LYS A 5 18.96 11.48 8.26
CA LYS A 5 19.48 12.20 9.42
C LYS A 5 18.55 13.30 9.92
N ASP A 6 17.64 13.78 9.05
CA ASP A 6 16.72 14.86 9.35
C ASP A 6 15.27 14.43 8.99
N ILE A 7 14.43 14.33 10.00
CA ILE A 7 13.01 13.95 9.85
C ILE A 7 12.23 15.04 9.10
N SER A 8 12.53 16.31 9.33
CA SER A 8 11.88 17.43 8.63
C SER A 8 12.20 17.39 7.14
N ALA A 9 13.47 17.16 6.78
CA ALA A 9 13.89 16.98 5.40
C ALA A 9 13.22 15.78 4.73
N PHE A 10 12.99 14.69 5.47
CA PHE A 10 12.23 13.56 4.96
C PHE A 10 10.81 13.96 4.57
N PHE A 11 10.04 14.56 5.46
CA PHE A 11 8.66 14.94 5.18
C PHE A 11 8.54 16.01 4.10
N SER A 12 9.50 16.92 4.01
CA SER A 12 9.53 17.94 2.96
C SER A 12 9.87 17.41 1.58
N SER A 13 10.64 16.30 1.47
CA SER A 13 11.11 15.75 0.20
C SER A 13 10.53 14.38 -0.17
N ARG A 14 9.74 13.77 0.71
CA ARG A 14 9.18 12.44 0.51
C ARG A 14 8.31 12.35 -0.75
N ARG A 15 8.62 11.41 -1.61
CA ARG A 15 7.83 11.08 -2.80
C ARG A 15 7.62 9.57 -2.90
N SER A 16 6.43 9.15 -3.35
CA SER A 16 6.23 7.78 -3.82
C SER A 16 7.07 7.53 -5.07
N ILE A 17 7.66 6.36 -5.18
CA ILE A 17 8.39 5.96 -6.39
C ILE A 17 7.41 5.27 -7.34
N SER A 18 7.40 5.68 -8.61
CA SER A 18 6.55 5.03 -9.60
C SER A 18 6.87 3.53 -9.66
N VAL A 19 5.83 2.66 -9.70
CA VAL A 19 6.02 1.21 -9.69
C VAL A 19 6.92 0.72 -10.83
N LYS A 20 6.83 1.36 -12.00
CA LYS A 20 7.70 1.07 -13.15
C LYS A 20 9.20 1.33 -12.90
N ASN A 21 9.53 2.10 -11.85
CA ASN A 21 10.90 2.44 -11.45
C ASN A 21 11.34 1.64 -10.21
N LEU A 22 10.51 0.72 -9.72
CA LEU A 22 10.87 -0.20 -8.65
C LEU A 22 11.51 -1.44 -9.25
N ASN A 23 12.64 -1.84 -8.71
CA ASN A 23 13.46 -2.95 -9.21
C ASN A 23 13.91 -3.88 -8.09
N TYR A 24 14.46 -5.01 -8.48
CA TYR A 24 15.24 -5.87 -7.59
C TYR A 24 16.62 -5.25 -7.29
N PRO A 25 17.24 -5.56 -6.11
CA PRO A 25 16.65 -6.35 -5.03
C PRO A 25 15.61 -5.58 -4.22
N GLY A 26 14.81 -6.29 -3.44
CA GLY A 26 13.96 -5.74 -2.38
C GLY A 26 14.52 -6.02 -1.00
N PRO A 27 13.87 -5.52 0.06
CA PRO A 27 14.21 -5.89 1.42
C PRO A 27 14.02 -7.40 1.62
N ASN A 28 14.92 -8.04 2.36
CA ASN A 28 14.75 -9.44 2.73
C ASN A 28 13.62 -9.60 3.77
N HIS A 29 13.29 -10.85 4.11
CA HIS A 29 12.21 -11.15 5.05
C HIS A 29 12.40 -10.44 6.40
N ASN A 30 13.58 -10.54 7.01
CA ASN A 30 13.82 -9.95 8.32
C ASN A 30 13.75 -8.41 8.30
N GLN A 31 14.28 -7.79 7.26
CA GLN A 31 14.16 -6.34 7.05
C GLN A 31 12.70 -5.93 6.88
N THR A 32 11.93 -6.68 6.09
CA THR A 32 10.50 -6.43 5.87
C THR A 32 9.72 -6.51 7.19
N MET A 33 9.93 -7.58 7.97
CA MET A 33 9.25 -7.75 9.26
C MET A 33 9.63 -6.65 10.27
N ALA A 34 10.90 -6.26 10.34
CA ALA A 34 11.34 -5.17 11.21
C ALA A 34 10.71 -3.82 10.83
N ILE A 35 10.60 -3.54 9.53
CA ILE A 35 9.94 -2.33 9.01
C ILE A 35 8.44 -2.35 9.34
N LEU A 36 7.76 -3.46 9.08
CA LEU A 36 6.33 -3.61 9.36
C LEU A 36 6.02 -3.50 10.86
N LYS A 37 6.85 -4.09 11.73
CA LYS A 37 6.70 -3.96 13.19
C LYS A 37 6.61 -2.50 13.64
N ASN A 38 7.43 -1.62 13.07
CA ASN A 38 7.37 -0.19 13.37
C ASN A 38 6.14 0.47 12.73
N ALA A 39 5.80 0.06 11.50
CA ALA A 39 4.70 0.64 10.75
C ALA A 39 3.31 0.34 11.35
N LEU A 40 3.15 -0.77 12.07
CA LEU A 40 1.89 -1.17 12.69
C LEU A 40 1.43 -0.22 13.82
N ARG A 41 2.27 0.69 14.29
CA ARG A 41 1.88 1.67 15.29
C ARG A 41 1.29 2.91 14.65
N VAL A 42 -0.04 2.99 14.59
CA VAL A 42 -0.83 4.12 14.11
C VAL A 42 -1.97 4.42 15.09
N PRO A 43 -2.62 5.60 15.01
CA PRO A 43 -3.81 5.88 15.79
C PRO A 43 -4.89 4.82 15.53
N ASP A 44 -5.37 4.20 16.59
CA ASP A 44 -6.36 3.12 16.54
C ASP A 44 -7.24 3.19 17.80
N HIS A 45 -8.44 3.72 17.64
CA HIS A 45 -9.38 3.84 18.74
C HIS A 45 -9.79 2.47 19.24
N GLY A 46 -9.62 2.25 20.55
CA GLY A 46 -9.96 0.99 21.23
C GLY A 46 -9.04 -0.18 20.89
N LYS A 47 -7.91 0.03 20.20
CA LYS A 47 -6.96 -1.04 19.80
C LYS A 47 -7.66 -2.18 19.06
N LEU A 48 -8.50 -1.83 18.09
CA LEU A 48 -9.26 -2.81 17.29
C LEU A 48 -8.42 -3.49 16.24
N GLU A 49 -7.27 -2.89 15.87
CA GLU A 49 -6.36 -3.38 14.82
C GLU A 49 -7.13 -3.75 13.53
N PRO A 50 -7.92 -2.79 12.97
CA PRO A 50 -8.91 -3.07 11.94
C PRO A 50 -8.26 -3.29 10.56
N TRP A 51 -7.20 -4.09 10.53
CA TRP A 51 -6.43 -4.37 9.32
C TRP A 51 -5.68 -5.70 9.43
N ARG A 52 -5.34 -6.25 8.27
CA ARG A 52 -4.32 -7.30 8.12
C ARG A 52 -3.52 -7.06 6.85
N ILE A 53 -2.31 -7.58 6.79
CA ILE A 53 -1.38 -7.40 5.67
C ILE A 53 -1.12 -8.77 5.05
N VAL A 54 -1.23 -8.84 3.72
CA VAL A 54 -0.84 -10.03 2.95
C VAL A 54 0.41 -9.71 2.13
N LEU A 55 1.47 -10.46 2.37
CA LEU A 55 2.74 -10.34 1.64
C LEU A 55 2.70 -11.18 0.36
N ILE A 56 2.98 -10.54 -0.78
CA ILE A 56 3.05 -11.18 -2.09
C ILE A 56 4.48 -11.04 -2.62
N SER A 57 5.23 -12.14 -2.65
CA SER A 57 6.62 -12.16 -3.10
C SER A 57 6.99 -13.54 -3.65
N GLY A 58 8.11 -13.66 -4.34
CA GLY A 58 8.62 -14.93 -4.84
C GLY A 58 7.59 -15.70 -5.69
N ASP A 59 7.49 -17.01 -5.46
CA ASP A 59 6.60 -17.90 -6.23
C ASP A 59 5.10 -17.62 -6.02
N HIS A 60 4.72 -17.00 -4.90
CA HIS A 60 3.31 -16.62 -4.66
C HIS A 60 2.76 -15.66 -5.72
N LYS A 61 3.62 -14.90 -6.40
CA LYS A 61 3.23 -14.01 -7.50
C LYS A 61 2.59 -14.75 -8.67
N LYS A 62 3.01 -15.98 -8.96
CA LYS A 62 2.46 -16.77 -10.06
C LYS A 62 0.96 -17.00 -9.88
N ASN A 63 0.56 -17.42 -8.68
CA ASN A 63 -0.85 -17.63 -8.35
C ASN A 63 -1.64 -16.32 -8.39
N PHE A 64 -1.06 -15.23 -7.87
CA PHE A 64 -1.71 -13.93 -7.88
C PHE A 64 -1.91 -13.40 -9.31
N ILE A 65 -0.94 -13.57 -10.21
CA ILE A 65 -1.04 -13.24 -11.64
C ILE A 65 -2.17 -14.03 -12.30
N SER A 66 -2.28 -15.34 -12.04
CA SER A 66 -3.36 -16.17 -12.58
C SER A 66 -4.75 -15.64 -12.19
N ILE A 67 -4.91 -15.16 -10.96
CA ILE A 67 -6.18 -14.55 -10.52
C ILE A 67 -6.43 -13.23 -11.25
N ILE A 68 -5.39 -12.39 -11.46
CA ILE A 68 -5.48 -11.13 -12.21
C ILE A 68 -5.96 -11.40 -13.65
N GLU A 69 -5.34 -12.37 -14.33
CA GLU A 69 -5.69 -12.71 -15.72
C GLU A 69 -7.13 -13.25 -15.82
N LYS A 70 -7.46 -14.21 -14.98
CA LYS A 70 -8.79 -14.81 -14.99
C LYS A 70 -9.86 -13.77 -14.70
N ARG A 71 -9.75 -13.08 -13.56
CA ARG A 71 -10.79 -12.13 -13.13
C ARG A 71 -10.85 -10.90 -14.03
N GLY A 72 -9.70 -10.41 -14.48
CA GLY A 72 -9.65 -9.28 -15.40
C GLY A 72 -10.39 -9.55 -16.71
N LYS A 73 -10.25 -10.76 -17.27
CA LYS A 73 -11.02 -11.21 -18.45
C LYS A 73 -12.51 -11.36 -18.16
N GLU A 74 -12.88 -11.91 -17.00
CA GLU A 74 -14.29 -12.09 -16.61
C GLU A 74 -15.07 -10.77 -16.51
N ILE A 75 -14.40 -9.66 -16.20
CA ILE A 75 -15.04 -8.35 -16.02
C ILE A 75 -14.61 -7.32 -17.08
N ASP A 76 -14.13 -7.79 -18.23
CA ASP A 76 -13.76 -6.98 -19.40
C ASP A 76 -12.77 -5.84 -19.10
N ILE A 77 -11.78 -6.10 -18.22
CA ILE A 77 -10.67 -5.16 -18.02
C ILE A 77 -9.84 -5.12 -19.30
N ASP A 78 -9.53 -3.90 -19.75
CA ASP A 78 -8.64 -3.65 -20.87
C ASP A 78 -7.38 -4.54 -20.79
N PRO A 79 -7.08 -5.35 -21.83
CA PRO A 79 -5.94 -6.24 -21.84
C PRO A 79 -4.60 -5.53 -21.51
N LEU A 80 -4.42 -4.29 -21.96
CA LEU A 80 -3.24 -3.50 -21.66
C LEU A 80 -3.11 -3.19 -20.17
N LYS A 81 -4.24 -3.01 -19.46
CA LYS A 81 -4.24 -2.83 -18.00
C LYS A 81 -3.89 -4.13 -17.29
N ILE A 82 -4.37 -5.28 -17.76
CA ILE A 82 -4.01 -6.59 -17.23
C ILE A 82 -2.51 -6.80 -17.36
N GLU A 83 -1.95 -6.63 -18.55
CA GLU A 83 -0.51 -6.79 -18.79
C GLU A 83 0.33 -5.81 -17.96
N LYS A 84 -0.10 -4.55 -17.83
CA LYS A 84 0.56 -3.58 -16.95
C LYS A 84 0.56 -4.03 -15.48
N ASN A 85 -0.54 -4.58 -14.98
CA ASN A 85 -0.59 -5.09 -13.62
C ASN A 85 0.38 -6.27 -13.41
N LYS A 86 0.45 -7.20 -14.37
CA LYS A 86 1.39 -8.32 -14.36
C LYS A 86 2.84 -7.84 -14.38
N ALA A 87 3.17 -6.93 -15.30
CA ALA A 87 4.51 -6.35 -15.40
C ALA A 87 4.93 -5.65 -14.08
N ASN A 88 4.04 -4.87 -13.49
CA ASN A 88 4.28 -4.24 -12.19
C ASN A 88 4.56 -5.27 -11.08
N LEU A 89 3.80 -6.37 -11.05
CA LEU A 89 4.01 -7.44 -10.08
C LEU A 89 5.37 -8.14 -10.28
N LEU A 90 5.70 -8.47 -11.51
CA LEU A 90 6.94 -9.18 -11.83
C LEU A 90 8.18 -8.31 -11.58
N GLY A 91 8.11 -7.03 -11.94
CA GLY A 91 9.20 -6.08 -11.77
C GLY A 91 9.46 -5.65 -10.32
N THR A 92 8.49 -5.81 -9.42
CA THR A 92 8.62 -5.35 -8.03
C THR A 92 8.91 -6.54 -7.10
N PRO A 93 9.94 -6.48 -6.24
CA PRO A 93 10.28 -7.58 -5.33
C PRO A 93 9.17 -7.99 -4.37
N ILE A 94 8.52 -7.02 -3.73
CA ILE A 94 7.53 -7.23 -2.67
C ILE A 94 6.31 -6.36 -2.92
N ILE A 95 5.13 -6.96 -2.74
CA ILE A 95 3.85 -6.23 -2.69
C ILE A 95 3.17 -6.57 -1.36
N LEU A 96 2.67 -5.56 -0.69
CA LEU A 96 1.87 -5.69 0.53
C LEU A 96 0.43 -5.32 0.20
N ALA A 97 -0.48 -6.28 0.22
CA ALA A 97 -1.91 -6.00 0.17
C ALA A 97 -2.37 -5.65 1.60
N VAL A 98 -2.84 -4.44 1.80
CA VAL A 98 -3.43 -4.00 3.07
C VAL A 98 -4.93 -4.21 3.00
N ILE A 99 -5.42 -5.11 3.83
CA ILE A 99 -6.84 -5.43 3.95
C ILE A 99 -7.41 -4.67 5.15
N CYS A 100 -8.38 -3.81 4.91
CA CYS A 100 -9.15 -3.19 5.97
C CYS A 100 -10.18 -4.20 6.47
N SER A 101 -10.14 -4.48 7.77
CA SER A 101 -10.95 -5.50 8.47
C SER A 101 -11.76 -4.86 9.61
N PRO A 102 -12.74 -4.00 9.32
CA PRO A 102 -13.47 -3.29 10.36
C PRO A 102 -14.25 -4.28 11.25
N SER A 103 -14.06 -4.14 12.56
CA SER A 103 -14.90 -4.82 13.55
C SER A 103 -16.33 -4.29 13.51
N ILE A 104 -17.30 -5.18 13.67
CA ILE A 104 -18.72 -4.83 13.81
C ILE A 104 -19.00 -4.26 15.22
N SER A 105 -17.98 -3.97 16.01
CA SER A 105 -18.13 -3.39 17.33
C SER A 105 -18.97 -2.11 17.26
N SER A 106 -20.09 -2.08 17.96
CA SER A 106 -21.04 -1.00 17.98
C SER A 106 -20.53 0.30 18.63
N LYS A 107 -19.39 0.26 19.33
CA LYS A 107 -18.89 1.38 20.13
C LYS A 107 -17.95 2.32 19.35
N ILE A 108 -17.27 1.81 18.31
CA ILE A 108 -16.31 2.60 17.55
C ILE A 108 -16.78 2.70 16.11
N PRO A 109 -17.05 3.91 15.63
CA PRO A 109 -17.56 4.13 14.28
C PRO A 109 -16.67 3.49 13.20
N LYS A 110 -17.27 2.89 12.18
CA LYS A 110 -16.55 2.27 11.05
C LYS A 110 -15.60 3.23 10.36
N ILE A 111 -15.97 4.51 10.27
CA ILE A 111 -15.14 5.54 9.64
C ILE A 111 -13.79 5.72 10.37
N GLU A 112 -13.76 5.68 11.69
CA GLU A 112 -12.52 5.79 12.46
C GLU A 112 -11.60 4.60 12.19
N GLN A 113 -12.16 3.41 12.06
CA GLN A 113 -11.42 2.19 11.72
C GLN A 113 -10.83 2.25 10.30
N ILE A 114 -11.58 2.79 9.35
CA ILE A 114 -11.10 3.01 7.97
C ILE A 114 -9.98 4.04 7.93
N LEU A 115 -10.12 5.15 8.66
CA LEU A 115 -9.07 6.18 8.77
C LEU A 115 -7.79 5.62 9.39
N SER A 116 -7.91 4.77 10.41
CA SER A 116 -6.79 4.04 11.01
C SER A 116 -6.08 3.15 10.00
N CYS A 117 -6.85 2.42 9.17
CA CYS A 117 -6.28 1.62 8.08
C CYS A 117 -5.54 2.49 7.03
N GLY A 118 -6.10 3.65 6.67
CA GLY A 118 -5.42 4.62 5.80
C GLY A 118 -4.12 5.15 6.41
N ALA A 119 -4.13 5.44 7.71
CA ALA A 119 -2.94 5.83 8.47
C ALA A 119 -1.87 4.72 8.42
N LEU A 120 -2.27 3.44 8.56
CA LEU A 120 -1.38 2.30 8.41
C LEU A 120 -0.73 2.25 7.02
N CYS A 121 -1.51 2.40 5.95
CA CYS A 121 -0.97 2.42 4.58
C CYS A 121 0.11 3.49 4.41
N MET A 122 -0.15 4.70 4.90
CA MET A 122 0.82 5.79 4.83
C MET A 122 2.05 5.52 5.70
N ASN A 123 1.85 4.94 6.89
CA ASN A 123 2.95 4.63 7.79
C ASN A 123 3.86 3.52 7.22
N ILE A 124 3.28 2.49 6.60
CA ILE A 124 4.06 1.46 5.87
C ILE A 124 4.89 2.12 4.77
N LEU A 125 4.28 2.96 3.94
CA LEU A 125 4.96 3.67 2.86
C LEU A 125 6.17 4.46 3.39
N ASN A 126 5.97 5.27 4.44
CA ASN A 126 7.01 6.08 5.05
C ASN A 126 8.14 5.23 5.64
N ASN A 127 7.82 4.14 6.33
CA ASN A 127 8.82 3.29 6.97
C ASN A 127 9.75 2.62 5.93
N PHE A 128 9.23 2.18 4.78
CA PHE A 128 10.08 1.67 3.70
C PHE A 128 10.96 2.77 3.10
N LEU A 129 10.39 3.95 2.83
CA LEU A 129 11.13 5.09 2.29
C LEU A 129 12.24 5.58 3.23
N VAL A 130 11.98 5.65 4.54
CA VAL A 130 12.99 6.00 5.57
C VAL A 130 14.15 5.01 5.56
N LYS A 131 13.89 3.74 5.28
CA LYS A 131 14.93 2.70 5.18
C LYS A 131 15.63 2.67 3.82
N GLY A 132 15.33 3.63 2.93
CA GLY A 132 15.97 3.77 1.62
C GLY A 132 15.36 2.88 0.53
N TRP A 133 14.26 2.20 0.79
CA TRP A 133 13.52 1.45 -0.21
C TRP A 133 12.55 2.36 -0.96
N GLY A 134 12.38 2.13 -2.26
CA GLY A 134 11.29 2.73 -3.02
C GLY A 134 9.95 2.11 -2.61
N ALA A 135 8.90 2.93 -2.52
CA ALA A 135 7.58 2.43 -2.23
C ALA A 135 6.49 3.26 -2.93
N ASN A 136 5.37 2.59 -3.26
CA ASN A 136 4.18 3.21 -3.86
C ASN A 136 2.90 2.54 -3.37
N TRP A 137 1.92 3.33 -2.97
CA TRP A 137 0.59 2.87 -2.60
C TRP A 137 -0.38 3.08 -3.76
N LEU A 138 -0.91 1.99 -4.29
CA LEU A 138 -1.88 1.97 -5.39
C LEU A 138 -3.15 1.21 -4.99
N THR A 139 -4.24 1.50 -5.70
CA THR A 139 -5.50 0.76 -5.59
C THR A 139 -5.85 0.10 -6.94
N GLY A 140 -6.53 0.81 -7.82
CA GLY A 140 -6.96 0.30 -9.12
C GLY A 140 -8.12 -0.70 -9.01
N TRP A 141 -8.42 -1.37 -10.13
CA TRP A 141 -9.55 -2.29 -10.21
C TRP A 141 -9.41 -3.49 -9.26
N MET A 142 -8.20 -4.00 -9.06
CA MET A 142 -7.95 -5.14 -8.15
C MET A 142 -8.33 -4.85 -6.69
N ALA A 143 -8.28 -3.58 -6.26
CA ALA A 143 -8.73 -3.20 -4.92
C ALA A 143 -10.24 -2.96 -4.85
N ASN A 144 -10.86 -2.60 -5.97
CA ASN A 144 -12.28 -2.24 -6.04
C ASN A 144 -13.19 -3.41 -6.41
N ASP A 145 -12.65 -4.46 -7.06
CA ASP A 145 -13.42 -5.65 -7.38
C ASP A 145 -13.45 -6.61 -6.18
N LYS A 146 -14.61 -6.71 -5.55
CA LYS A 146 -14.80 -7.54 -4.36
C LYS A 146 -14.53 -9.02 -4.64
N LYS A 147 -14.95 -9.51 -5.81
CA LYS A 147 -14.74 -10.92 -6.18
C LYS A 147 -13.26 -11.24 -6.37
N PHE A 148 -12.48 -10.32 -6.95
CA PHE A 148 -11.03 -10.44 -7.02
C PHE A 148 -10.43 -10.57 -5.60
N ALA A 149 -10.84 -9.68 -4.69
CA ALA A 149 -10.32 -9.69 -3.33
C ALA A 149 -10.72 -10.96 -2.54
N GLU A 150 -11.93 -11.50 -2.78
CA GLU A 150 -12.35 -12.79 -2.24
C GLU A 150 -11.46 -13.93 -2.75
N LEU A 151 -11.20 -13.99 -4.06
CA LEU A 151 -10.37 -15.02 -4.68
C LEU A 151 -8.90 -14.94 -4.24
N ALA A 152 -8.37 -13.71 -4.13
CA ALA A 152 -6.96 -13.48 -3.84
C ALA A 152 -6.62 -13.56 -2.34
N PHE A 153 -7.52 -13.13 -1.46
CA PHE A 153 -7.23 -12.89 -0.06
C PHE A 153 -8.23 -13.53 0.91
N ASN A 154 -9.23 -14.23 0.39
CA ASN A 154 -10.31 -14.82 1.19
C ASN A 154 -10.94 -13.79 2.15
N ILE A 155 -11.26 -12.60 1.61
CA ILE A 155 -11.84 -11.53 2.42
C ILE A 155 -13.26 -11.87 2.86
N THR A 156 -13.64 -11.43 4.06
CA THR A 156 -15.01 -11.53 4.58
C THR A 156 -15.91 -10.42 4.00
N LYS A 157 -17.22 -10.49 4.31
CA LYS A 157 -18.21 -9.51 3.83
C LYS A 157 -17.86 -8.05 4.17
N ASN A 158 -17.23 -7.83 5.32
CA ASN A 158 -16.91 -6.48 5.85
C ASN A 158 -15.50 -6.03 5.51
N GLU A 159 -14.65 -6.91 5.00
CA GLU A 159 -13.30 -6.57 4.60
C GLU A 159 -13.25 -5.99 3.19
N PHE A 160 -12.24 -5.18 2.94
CA PHE A 160 -11.92 -4.67 1.61
C PHE A 160 -10.42 -4.36 1.50
N VAL A 161 -9.92 -4.30 0.27
CA VAL A 161 -8.52 -3.95 0.01
C VAL A 161 -8.36 -2.43 0.11
N ALA A 162 -7.64 -1.94 1.11
CA ALA A 162 -7.29 -0.52 1.24
C ALA A 162 -6.24 -0.08 0.22
N GLY A 163 -5.44 -1.02 -0.25
CA GLY A 163 -4.50 -0.80 -1.34
C GLY A 163 -3.36 -1.81 -1.35
N TYR A 164 -2.52 -1.65 -2.37
CA TYR A 164 -1.32 -2.43 -2.58
C TYR A 164 -0.10 -1.52 -2.44
N ILE A 165 0.82 -1.87 -1.56
CA ILE A 165 2.08 -1.15 -1.40
C ILE A 165 3.17 -1.95 -2.08
N TYR A 166 3.67 -1.43 -3.19
CA TYR A 166 4.77 -1.99 -3.96
C TYR A 166 6.09 -1.50 -3.39
N VAL A 167 7.05 -2.39 -3.19
CA VAL A 167 8.32 -2.08 -2.54
C VAL A 167 9.48 -2.71 -3.30
N GLY A 168 10.55 -1.94 -3.53
CA GLY A 168 11.77 -2.40 -4.20
C GLY A 168 12.89 -1.38 -4.14
N SER A 169 14.02 -1.70 -4.75
CA SER A 169 15.07 -0.74 -5.03
C SER A 169 14.63 0.25 -6.10
N TYR A 170 15.29 1.41 -6.19
CA TYR A 170 15.07 2.41 -7.22
C TYR A 170 16.34 3.22 -7.48
N GLU A 171 16.52 3.66 -8.70
CA GLU A 171 17.66 4.53 -9.10
C GLU A 171 17.25 5.99 -9.19
N MET A 172 16.05 6.26 -9.71
CA MET A 172 15.56 7.62 -9.92
C MET A 172 14.41 7.96 -8.99
N LYS A 173 14.49 9.11 -8.35
CA LYS A 173 13.36 9.70 -7.63
C LYS A 173 12.40 10.36 -8.63
N ASN A 174 11.12 10.31 -8.34
CA ASN A 174 10.15 11.13 -9.06
C ASN A 174 10.44 12.62 -8.81
N PRO A 175 10.20 13.50 -9.79
CA PRO A 175 10.29 14.93 -9.59
C PRO A 175 9.38 15.38 -8.45
N ASP A 176 9.69 16.51 -7.82
CA ASP A 176 8.84 17.06 -6.77
C ASP A 176 7.46 17.40 -7.32
N ARG A 177 6.48 17.48 -6.43
CA ARG A 177 5.10 17.79 -6.76
C ARG A 177 4.68 19.05 -6.00
N PRO A 178 4.07 20.03 -6.68
CA PRO A 178 3.51 21.19 -5.99
C PRO A 178 2.62 20.77 -4.82
N ARG A 179 2.77 21.46 -3.70
CA ARG A 179 1.91 21.28 -2.55
C ARG A 179 0.63 22.07 -2.71
N PRO A 180 -0.49 21.62 -2.14
CA PRO A 180 -1.71 22.42 -2.07
C PRO A 180 -1.43 23.79 -1.42
N SER A 181 -2.15 24.82 -1.85
CA SER A 181 -2.12 26.12 -1.18
C SER A 181 -2.65 26.02 0.25
N LEU A 182 -1.93 26.58 1.22
CA LEU A 182 -2.38 26.61 2.61
C LEU A 182 -3.65 27.43 2.77
N ASP A 183 -3.78 28.55 2.04
CA ASP A 183 -4.94 29.43 2.10
C ASP A 183 -6.24 28.77 1.63
N GLU A 184 -6.12 27.78 0.74
CA GLU A 184 -7.28 27.00 0.27
C GLU A 184 -7.65 25.83 1.21
N LYS A 185 -6.73 25.40 2.05
CA LYS A 185 -6.90 24.17 2.85
C LYS A 185 -7.02 24.44 4.35
N ILE A 186 -6.70 25.65 4.79
CA ILE A 186 -6.76 26.04 6.20
C ILE A 186 -7.80 27.15 6.36
N SER A 187 -8.66 26.99 7.33
CA SER A 187 -9.61 28.01 7.76
C SER A 187 -9.52 28.18 9.26
N TYR A 188 -9.81 29.40 9.74
CA TYR A 188 -9.84 29.69 11.16
C TYR A 188 -11.27 29.60 11.68
N PHE A 189 -11.42 28.99 12.84
CA PHE A 189 -12.70 29.01 13.54
C PHE A 189 -13.06 30.49 13.89
N LYS A 190 -14.29 30.88 13.54
CA LYS A 190 -14.84 32.21 13.81
C LYS A 190 -15.75 32.18 15.02
#